data_6ba42b2214f5d1d282b42ec43520cb7b
#
_entry.id   6ba42b2214f5d1d282b42ec43520cb7b
#
_cell.length_a   1.000
_cell.length_b   1.000
_cell.length_c   1.000
_cell.angle_alpha   90.00
_cell.angle_beta   90.00
_cell.angle_gamma   90.00
#
_symmetry.space_group_name_H-M   'P 1'
#
loop_
_entity.id
_entity.type
_entity.pdbx_description
1 polymer ?
#
loop_
_entity_poly.entity_id
_entity_poly.type
_entity_poly.pdbx_seq_one_letter_code
_entity_poly.pdbx_strand_id
1 'polypeptide(L)'
;MPIDPRTDSRALGLYVHFPWCIKKCPYCDFNSHPLKETTDQDAYLEALLSDWQHQYEILGQKRLAETPSKSFTSIFFGGGTPSLFKPDHLHRLMREIPHRAAEITLEVNPGSTEYFRFEDYQAAGINRLSIGAQSFSNTQLFALGECINSRNSACS
;
A
#
# COMPACT_ATOMS: atom_id res chain seq x y z
N MET A 1 -14.89 -31.70 -0.19
CA MET A 1 -13.59 -32.36 -0.42
C MET A 1 -12.58 -31.72 0.49
N PRO A 2 -11.85 -32.44 1.33
CA PRO A 2 -10.74 -31.86 2.07
C PRO A 2 -9.66 -31.43 1.09
N ILE A 3 -9.16 -30.23 1.23
CA ILE A 3 -8.06 -29.66 0.41
C ILE A 3 -6.79 -30.40 0.86
N ASP A 4 -6.11 -31.09 -0.04
CA ASP A 4 -4.80 -31.69 0.25
C ASP A 4 -3.77 -30.57 0.36
N PRO A 5 -3.17 -30.33 1.54
CA PRO A 5 -2.21 -29.25 1.72
C PRO A 5 -0.93 -29.39 0.89
N ARG A 6 -0.71 -30.53 0.25
CA ARG A 6 0.47 -30.81 -0.57
C ARG A 6 0.28 -30.40 -2.04
N THR A 7 -0.96 -30.19 -2.48
CA THR A 7 -1.30 -29.78 -3.86
C THR A 7 -1.67 -28.31 -3.99
N ASP A 8 -1.54 -27.54 -2.89
CA ASP A 8 -1.92 -26.15 -2.85
C ASP A 8 -0.88 -25.26 -3.54
N SER A 9 -0.99 -25.14 -4.87
CA SER A 9 -0.24 -24.20 -5.69
C SER A 9 -0.79 -22.77 -5.61
N ARG A 10 -1.38 -22.38 -4.47
CA ARG A 10 -1.95 -21.04 -4.32
C ARG A 10 -0.86 -20.00 -4.46
N ALA A 11 -1.06 -19.11 -5.41
CA ALA A 11 -0.25 -17.93 -5.59
C ALA A 11 -0.27 -17.09 -4.29
N LEU A 12 0.90 -16.65 -3.83
CA LEU A 12 1.00 -15.76 -2.67
C LEU A 12 0.93 -14.31 -3.14
N GLY A 13 0.06 -13.54 -2.50
CA GLY A 13 0.08 -12.07 -2.57
C GLY A 13 0.80 -11.50 -1.34
N LEU A 14 1.43 -10.36 -1.52
CA LEU A 14 2.00 -9.58 -0.44
C LEU A 14 1.17 -8.32 -0.21
N TYR A 15 0.80 -8.07 1.03
CA TYR A 15 0.23 -6.80 1.47
C TYR A 15 1.25 -6.03 2.30
N VAL A 16 1.51 -4.78 1.92
CA VAL A 16 2.38 -3.87 2.65
C VAL A 16 1.54 -2.72 3.20
N HIS A 17 1.57 -2.53 4.51
CA HIS A 17 0.75 -1.55 5.20
C HIS A 17 1.47 -0.22 5.39
N PHE A 18 0.81 0.88 5.02
CA PHE A 18 1.27 2.25 5.28
C PHE A 18 0.26 2.96 6.18
N PRO A 19 0.64 3.33 7.42
CA PRO A 19 -0.32 3.76 8.42
C PRO A 19 -0.67 5.26 8.38
N TRP A 20 -0.19 6.03 7.41
CA TRP A 20 -0.38 7.48 7.45
C TRP A 20 -1.42 7.97 6.45
N CYS A 21 -2.21 8.96 6.92
CA CYS A 21 -3.10 9.78 6.11
C CYS A 21 -2.79 11.25 6.36
N ILE A 22 -3.13 12.14 5.44
CA ILE A 22 -3.10 13.60 5.70
C ILE A 22 -4.06 13.92 6.86
N LYS A 23 -5.28 13.36 6.78
CA LYS A 23 -6.33 13.50 7.79
C LYS A 23 -7.04 12.16 7.94
N LYS A 24 -7.34 11.73 9.17
CA LYS A 24 -8.13 10.53 9.39
C LYS A 24 -9.61 10.84 9.18
N CYS A 25 -10.25 10.11 8.27
CA CYS A 25 -11.67 10.25 8.00
C CYS A 25 -12.51 9.74 9.18
N PRO A 26 -13.63 10.38 9.53
CA PRO A 26 -14.42 10.05 10.71
C PRO A 26 -15.05 8.66 10.68
N TYR A 27 -15.21 8.08 9.49
CA TYR A 27 -15.75 6.73 9.29
C TYR A 27 -14.69 5.62 9.20
N CYS A 28 -13.38 5.99 9.16
CA CYS A 28 -12.30 5.05 8.89
C CYS A 28 -11.88 4.30 10.16
N ASP A 29 -11.97 2.98 10.14
CA ASP A 29 -11.53 2.07 11.20
C ASP A 29 -10.17 1.41 10.92
N PHE A 30 -9.54 1.72 9.79
CA PHE A 30 -8.21 1.21 9.48
C PHE A 30 -7.18 1.65 10.52
N ASN A 31 -6.14 0.84 10.68
CA ASN A 31 -4.97 1.20 11.47
C ASN A 31 -4.18 2.31 10.78
N SER A 32 -4.70 3.53 10.86
CA SER A 32 -4.13 4.70 10.22
C SER A 32 -4.06 5.89 11.20
N HIS A 33 -3.06 6.73 11.00
CA HIS A 33 -2.73 7.86 11.84
C HIS A 33 -2.48 9.10 11.00
N PRO A 34 -2.80 10.31 11.49
CA PRO A 34 -2.43 11.54 10.79
C PRO A 34 -0.91 11.64 10.62
N LEU A 35 -0.48 11.99 9.40
CA LEU A 35 0.90 12.30 9.10
C LEU A 35 1.32 13.55 9.90
N LYS A 36 2.45 13.47 10.58
CA LYS A 36 3.03 14.57 11.35
C LYS A 36 4.31 15.04 10.68
N GLU A 37 4.70 16.31 10.92
CA GLU A 37 6.01 16.82 10.45
C GLU A 37 7.19 16.01 10.99
N THR A 38 7.02 15.41 12.16
CA THR A 38 8.03 14.53 12.78
C THR A 38 8.00 13.10 12.29
N THR A 39 7.14 12.76 11.31
CA THR A 39 7.06 11.40 10.77
C THR A 39 8.32 11.09 9.96
N ASP A 40 9.06 10.10 10.43
CA ASP A 40 10.28 9.63 9.79
C ASP A 40 9.96 8.46 8.85
N GLN A 41 9.81 8.78 7.54
CA GLN A 41 9.55 7.76 6.52
C GLN A 41 10.76 6.86 6.28
N ASP A 42 11.98 7.37 6.47
CA ASP A 42 13.21 6.58 6.31
C ASP A 42 13.30 5.52 7.40
N ALA A 43 13.07 5.89 8.66
CA ALA A 43 13.04 4.93 9.77
C ALA A 43 11.92 3.89 9.58
N TYR A 44 10.77 4.27 9.06
CA TYR A 44 9.70 3.33 8.75
C TYR A 44 10.06 2.36 7.62
N LEU A 45 10.73 2.82 6.59
CA LEU A 45 11.25 1.96 5.53
C LEU A 45 12.21 0.90 6.09
N GLU A 46 13.15 1.29 6.96
CA GLU A 46 14.06 0.33 7.59
C GLU A 46 13.30 -0.70 8.45
N ALA A 47 12.27 -0.26 9.18
CA ALA A 47 11.42 -1.16 9.95
C ALA A 47 10.66 -2.15 9.06
N LEU A 48 10.10 -1.69 7.93
CA LEU A 48 9.44 -2.56 6.95
C LEU A 48 10.41 -3.59 6.35
N LEU A 49 11.63 -3.17 6.01
CA LEU A 49 12.65 -4.08 5.47
C LEU A 49 13.09 -5.12 6.51
N SER A 50 13.21 -4.72 7.77
CA SER A 50 13.53 -5.63 8.88
C SER A 50 12.39 -6.64 9.11
N ASP A 51 11.14 -6.17 9.14
CA ASP A 51 9.97 -7.06 9.27
C ASP A 51 9.87 -8.00 8.08
N TRP A 52 10.09 -7.50 6.86
CA TRP A 52 10.14 -8.31 5.66
C TRP A 52 11.15 -9.46 5.79
N GLN A 53 12.38 -9.16 6.20
CA GLN A 53 13.42 -10.18 6.36
C GLN A 53 13.00 -11.25 7.36
N HIS A 54 12.45 -10.84 8.50
CA HIS A 54 11.94 -11.76 9.52
C HIS A 54 10.79 -12.63 9.02
N GLN A 55 9.81 -12.04 8.34
CA GLN A 55 8.68 -12.77 7.75
C GLN A 55 9.14 -13.72 6.65
N TYR A 56 10.09 -13.30 5.83
CA TYR A 56 10.66 -14.11 4.76
C TYR A 56 11.38 -15.35 5.30
N GLU A 57 12.12 -15.22 6.41
CA GLU A 57 12.76 -16.35 7.08
C GLU A 57 11.74 -17.35 7.61
N ILE A 58 10.67 -16.86 8.27
CA ILE A 58 9.58 -17.70 8.78
C ILE A 58 8.86 -18.44 7.63
N LEU A 59 8.51 -17.71 6.57
CA LEU A 59 7.83 -18.27 5.40
C LEU A 59 8.74 -19.20 4.60
N GLY A 60 10.02 -18.82 4.46
CA GLY A 60 11.01 -19.57 3.69
C GLY A 60 11.29 -20.95 4.26
N GLN A 61 11.26 -21.10 5.58
CA GLN A 61 11.45 -22.39 6.23
C GLN A 61 10.23 -23.33 6.09
N LYS A 62 9.02 -22.81 5.88
CA LYS A 62 7.79 -23.63 5.89
C LYS A 62 6.99 -23.67 4.60
N ARG A 63 7.01 -22.65 3.76
CA ARG A 63 6.14 -22.56 2.57
C ARG A 63 6.85 -22.22 1.27
N LEU A 64 7.85 -21.36 1.28
CA LEU A 64 8.56 -20.96 0.06
C LEU A 64 9.44 -22.09 -0.49
N ALA A 65 9.85 -23.02 0.35
CA ALA A 65 10.56 -24.23 -0.11
C ALA A 65 9.68 -25.15 -0.97
N GLU A 66 8.36 -25.08 -0.79
CA GLU A 66 7.36 -25.93 -1.45
C GLU A 66 6.68 -25.26 -2.65
N THR A 67 6.79 -23.92 -2.79
CA THR A 67 6.25 -23.20 -3.95
C THR A 67 7.28 -23.15 -5.08
N PRO A 68 6.91 -23.54 -6.32
CA PRO A 68 7.85 -23.59 -7.45
C PRO A 68 8.52 -22.27 -7.81
N SER A 69 8.02 -21.15 -7.33
CA SER A 69 8.50 -19.83 -7.73
C SER A 69 9.21 -19.03 -6.64
N LYS A 70 9.08 -19.37 -5.35
CA LYS A 70 9.64 -18.59 -4.22
C LYS A 70 9.40 -17.07 -4.31
N SER A 71 8.32 -16.64 -4.96
CA SER A 71 8.07 -15.24 -5.28
C SER A 71 6.57 -14.92 -5.23
N PHE A 72 6.26 -13.67 -4.89
CA PHE A 72 4.87 -13.18 -4.89
C PHE A 72 4.37 -12.95 -6.31
N THR A 73 3.07 -13.24 -6.54
CA THR A 73 2.38 -13.02 -7.81
C THR A 73 1.64 -11.69 -7.87
N SER A 74 1.37 -11.09 -6.72
CA SER A 74 0.79 -9.75 -6.59
C SER A 74 1.35 -9.04 -5.36
N ILE A 75 1.44 -7.72 -5.43
CA ILE A 75 1.81 -6.85 -4.30
C ILE A 75 0.76 -5.75 -4.18
N PHE A 76 0.30 -5.52 -2.97
CA PHE A 76 -0.68 -4.49 -2.67
C PHE A 76 -0.17 -3.57 -1.56
N PHE A 77 0.04 -2.30 -1.89
CA PHE A 77 0.39 -1.24 -0.97
C PHE A 77 -0.90 -0.55 -0.52
N GLY A 78 -1.28 -0.73 0.74
CA GLY A 78 -2.54 -0.25 1.28
C GLY A 78 -2.44 0.26 2.71
N GLY A 79 -3.59 0.61 3.29
CA GLY A 79 -3.71 1.01 4.69
C GLY A 79 -4.27 2.41 4.90
N GLY A 80 -3.45 3.38 5.26
CA GLY A 80 -3.83 4.78 5.31
C GLY A 80 -3.87 5.41 3.92
N THR A 81 -2.80 6.07 3.53
CA THR A 81 -2.62 6.64 2.19
C THR A 81 -1.21 6.34 1.71
N PRO A 82 -0.98 5.17 1.10
CA PRO A 82 0.34 4.74 0.67
C PRO A 82 1.02 5.70 -0.32
N SER A 83 0.25 6.47 -1.08
CA SER A 83 0.77 7.48 -2.01
C SER A 83 1.43 8.69 -1.32
N LEU A 84 1.40 8.79 0.01
CA LEU A 84 2.19 9.76 0.77
C LEU A 84 3.64 9.31 0.98
N PHE A 85 3.93 8.04 0.71
CA PHE A 85 5.27 7.49 0.85
C PHE A 85 6.10 7.82 -0.40
N LYS A 86 7.38 8.14 -0.19
CA LYS A 86 8.26 8.55 -1.29
C LYS A 86 8.40 7.44 -2.32
N PRO A 87 8.31 7.73 -3.63
CA PRO A 87 8.49 6.73 -4.68
C PRO A 87 9.83 5.98 -4.59
N ASP A 88 10.92 6.67 -4.20
CA ASP A 88 12.22 6.04 -4.01
C ASP A 88 12.20 4.97 -2.92
N HIS A 89 11.39 5.16 -1.87
CA HIS A 89 11.22 4.16 -0.80
C HIS A 89 10.43 2.95 -1.31
N LEU A 90 9.39 3.16 -2.13
CA LEU A 90 8.67 2.07 -2.80
C LEU A 90 9.60 1.28 -3.72
N HIS A 91 10.43 2.00 -4.51
CA HIS A 91 11.42 1.38 -5.38
C HIS A 91 12.41 0.52 -4.58
N ARG A 92 12.91 1.03 -3.44
CA ARG A 92 13.82 0.27 -2.57
C ARG A 92 13.14 -0.99 -2.01
N LEU A 93 11.91 -0.89 -1.52
CA LEU A 93 11.13 -2.06 -1.08
C LEU A 93 10.98 -3.10 -2.18
N MET A 94 10.63 -2.66 -3.40
CA MET A 94 10.44 -3.55 -4.54
C MET A 94 11.72 -4.30 -4.94
N ARG A 95 12.88 -3.72 -4.74
CA ARG A 95 14.16 -4.38 -5.01
C ARG A 95 14.51 -5.47 -4.02
N GLU A 96 14.08 -5.32 -2.76
CA GLU A 96 14.37 -6.28 -1.67
C GLU A 96 13.36 -7.44 -1.63
N ILE A 97 12.18 -7.26 -2.21
CA ILE A 97 11.11 -8.26 -2.20
C ILE A 97 11.20 -9.12 -3.46
N PRO A 98 11.49 -10.42 -3.36
CA PRO A 98 11.48 -11.30 -4.52
C PRO A 98 10.05 -11.50 -5.03
N HIS A 99 9.78 -11.01 -6.22
CA HIS A 99 8.45 -11.12 -6.83
C HIS A 99 8.50 -11.39 -8.33
N ARG A 100 7.44 -12.02 -8.82
CA ARG A 100 7.06 -12.12 -10.24
C ARG A 100 5.67 -11.49 -10.42
N ALA A 101 5.42 -10.43 -9.64
CA ALA A 101 4.11 -9.82 -9.57
C ALA A 101 3.72 -9.26 -10.94
N ALA A 102 2.62 -9.78 -11.50
CA ALA A 102 1.97 -9.24 -12.67
C ALA A 102 1.15 -7.99 -12.31
N GLU A 103 0.71 -7.90 -11.03
CA GLU A 103 -0.02 -6.74 -10.51
C GLU A 103 0.67 -6.20 -9.26
N ILE A 104 1.00 -4.91 -9.31
CA ILE A 104 1.56 -4.15 -8.19
C ILE A 104 0.69 -2.92 -8.00
N THR A 105 -0.17 -2.99 -6.98
CA THR A 105 -1.20 -2.00 -6.71
C THR A 105 -0.78 -1.02 -5.63
N LEU A 106 -1.02 0.26 -5.84
CA LEU A 106 -0.89 1.34 -4.87
C LEU A 106 -2.26 1.96 -4.60
N GLU A 107 -2.67 2.05 -3.33
CA GLU A 107 -3.81 2.87 -2.93
C GLU A 107 -3.45 4.35 -2.93
N VAL A 108 -4.34 5.16 -3.52
CA VAL A 108 -4.18 6.61 -3.62
C VAL A 108 -5.48 7.31 -3.24
N ASN A 109 -5.37 8.46 -2.58
CA ASN A 109 -6.47 9.39 -2.40
C ASN A 109 -6.49 10.38 -3.56
N PRO A 110 -7.66 10.77 -4.08
CA PRO A 110 -7.76 11.77 -5.15
C PRO A 110 -7.05 13.09 -4.87
N GLY A 111 -6.95 13.50 -3.59
CA GLY A 111 -6.24 14.71 -3.16
C GLY A 111 -4.75 14.52 -2.88
N SER A 112 -4.25 13.29 -2.74
CA SER A 112 -2.85 13.02 -2.37
C SER A 112 -1.92 12.88 -3.58
N THR A 113 -2.47 12.83 -4.80
CA THR A 113 -1.70 12.80 -6.05
C THR A 113 -0.90 14.08 -6.32
N GLU A 114 -1.08 15.09 -5.47
CA GLU A 114 -0.35 16.35 -5.56
C GLU A 114 1.10 16.27 -5.06
N TYR A 115 1.48 15.19 -4.32
CA TYR A 115 2.82 15.07 -3.73
C TYR A 115 3.87 14.49 -4.68
N PHE A 116 3.49 13.50 -5.49
CA PHE A 116 4.40 12.86 -6.44
C PHE A 116 3.67 12.62 -7.76
N ARG A 117 4.42 12.59 -8.85
CA ARG A 117 3.86 12.34 -10.17
C ARG A 117 3.56 10.84 -10.35
N PHE A 118 2.56 10.52 -11.15
CA PHE A 118 2.24 9.12 -11.46
C PHE A 118 3.39 8.37 -12.11
N GLU A 119 4.19 9.08 -12.90
CA GLU A 119 5.37 8.52 -13.55
C GLU A 119 6.43 8.07 -12.52
N ASP A 120 6.52 8.74 -11.36
CA ASP A 120 7.46 8.36 -10.30
C ASP A 120 7.05 7.03 -9.66
N TYR A 121 5.74 6.80 -9.44
CA TYR A 121 5.24 5.51 -8.96
C TYR A 121 5.41 4.42 -10.02
N GLN A 122 5.18 4.73 -11.29
CA GLN A 122 5.41 3.79 -12.38
C GLN A 122 6.88 3.39 -12.46
N ALA A 123 7.79 4.35 -12.32
CA ALA A 123 9.24 4.09 -12.27
C ALA A 123 9.64 3.23 -11.06
N ALA A 124 8.90 3.35 -9.94
CA ALA A 124 9.06 2.48 -8.77
C ALA A 124 8.50 1.06 -8.96
N GLY A 125 7.83 0.77 -10.10
CA GLY A 125 7.29 -0.53 -10.45
C GLY A 125 5.78 -0.70 -10.23
N ILE A 126 5.07 0.34 -9.76
CA ILE A 126 3.61 0.31 -9.61
C ILE A 126 2.96 0.28 -10.99
N ASN A 127 2.04 -0.66 -11.22
CA ASN A 127 1.34 -0.80 -12.50
C ASN A 127 -0.19 -0.74 -12.39
N ARG A 128 -0.71 -0.57 -11.17
CA ARG A 128 -2.14 -0.40 -10.90
C ARG A 128 -2.35 0.60 -9.77
N LEU A 129 -3.34 1.49 -9.92
CA LEU A 129 -3.78 2.40 -8.87
C LEU A 129 -5.18 2.00 -8.39
N SER A 130 -5.37 2.00 -7.07
CA SER A 130 -6.67 1.88 -6.40
C SER A 130 -7.03 3.24 -5.83
N ILE A 131 -8.03 3.90 -6.43
CA ILE A 131 -8.36 5.30 -6.11
C ILE A 131 -9.59 5.33 -5.21
N GLY A 132 -9.44 5.89 -4.00
CA GLY A 132 -10.51 6.05 -3.02
C GLY A 132 -11.42 7.23 -3.33
N ALA A 133 -12.32 7.10 -4.31
CA ALA A 133 -13.22 8.19 -4.70
C ALA A 133 -14.39 8.43 -3.72
N GLN A 134 -14.73 7.43 -2.88
CA GLN A 134 -15.79 7.39 -1.89
C GLN A 134 -17.20 7.71 -2.42
N SER A 135 -17.38 8.83 -3.15
CA SER A 135 -18.63 9.22 -3.83
C SER A 135 -18.33 10.19 -4.97
N PHE A 136 -19.25 10.28 -5.94
CA PHE A 136 -19.26 11.31 -6.99
C PHE A 136 -20.24 12.45 -6.68
N SER A 137 -20.89 12.42 -5.52
CA SER A 137 -21.78 13.49 -5.02
C SER A 137 -21.04 14.36 -4.00
N ASN A 138 -20.92 15.66 -4.26
CA ASN A 138 -20.29 16.61 -3.35
C ASN A 138 -20.98 16.64 -1.97
N THR A 139 -22.31 16.49 -1.94
CA THR A 139 -23.08 16.45 -0.67
C THR A 139 -22.71 15.23 0.17
N GLN A 140 -22.53 14.08 -0.47
CA GLN A 140 -22.14 12.85 0.23
C GLN A 140 -20.68 12.93 0.69
N LEU A 141 -19.79 13.46 -0.15
CA LEU A 141 -18.38 13.65 0.21
C LEU A 141 -18.25 14.59 1.42
N PHE A 142 -18.99 15.69 1.41
CA PHE A 142 -19.03 16.61 2.56
C PHE A 142 -19.52 15.91 3.83
N ALA A 143 -20.59 15.11 3.75
CA ALA A 143 -21.11 14.34 4.87
C ALA A 143 -20.10 13.30 5.42
N LEU A 144 -19.23 12.76 4.55
CA LEU A 144 -18.14 11.85 4.91
C LEU A 144 -16.89 12.58 5.43
N GLY A 145 -16.87 13.93 5.40
CA GLY A 145 -15.68 14.70 5.74
C GLY A 145 -14.58 14.64 4.67
N GLU A 146 -14.95 14.25 3.44
CA GLU A 146 -14.06 14.16 2.28
C GLU A 146 -14.17 15.39 1.39
N CYS A 147 -13.05 15.79 0.81
CA CYS A 147 -13.01 16.91 -0.13
C CYS A 147 -12.23 16.51 -1.37
N ILE A 148 -12.91 16.29 -2.48
CA ILE A 148 -12.26 16.01 -3.78
C ILE A 148 -11.77 17.30 -4.46
N ASN A 149 -12.27 18.49 -4.04
CA ASN A 149 -11.90 19.76 -4.65
C ASN A 149 -11.08 20.63 -3.70
N SER A 150 -9.80 20.75 -3.97
CA SER A 150 -8.88 21.73 -3.34
C SER A 150 -9.29 23.21 -3.56
N ARG A 151 -10.33 23.48 -4.37
CA ARG A 151 -10.84 24.84 -4.64
C ARG A 151 -11.95 25.29 -3.68
N ASN A 152 -12.47 24.42 -2.83
CA ASN A 152 -13.47 24.80 -1.84
C ASN A 152 -12.81 24.99 -0.48
N SER A 153 -12.60 26.26 -0.10
CA SER A 153 -12.12 26.72 1.21
C SER A 153 -12.98 26.29 2.42
N ALA A 154 -13.96 25.41 2.24
CA ALA A 154 -14.83 24.88 3.28
C ALA A 154 -14.31 23.57 3.92
N CYS A 155 -13.12 23.11 3.54
CA CYS A 155 -12.52 21.85 4.01
C CYS A 155 -11.29 22.06 4.92
N SER A 156 -11.22 23.19 5.60
CA SER A 156 -10.22 23.46 6.65
C SER A 156 -10.71 23.02 8.02
#